data_207b3eb0cc42372c30ed2bcf1aa25e8d
#
_entry.id   207b3eb0cc42372c30ed2bcf1aa25e8d
#
_cell.length_a   1.000
_cell.length_b   1.000
_cell.length_c   1.000
_cell.angle_alpha   90.00
_cell.angle_beta   90.00
_cell.angle_gamma   90.00
#
_symmetry.space_group_name_H-M   'P 1'
#
loop_
_entity.id
_entity.type
_entity.pdbx_description
1 polymer ?
#
loop_
_entity_poly.entity_id
_entity_poly.type
_entity_poly.pdbx_seq_one_letter_code
_entity_poly.pdbx_strand_id
1 'polypeptide(L)'
;MSASDEPFDLVVVGAGPCGLAAAISAQRAGLRARVFDAGAVVSTITQYPYYVSFFSTAEKLSLGDVPFVVAVGKPTRRDALAYYRAIVRHFALDVHQYERVVRLERVDDGFVVHTVTLEGAARETHARNVCVATGYFGSPNYLGVEGEQLPQVSHVYREGHGAFDQDVVVVGGGNSAAEAALDLWRAGARVTLVHFGPTFDKKIKPWVLPDLENRIKEGAVAARWESRVQRIEPGDVVIRGPKGEERLPARFVYVMTGFAPNMELLRDAGVPIDARTGIPSHDPDTLETTIPGLFIAGVVVAGFDANKVFIENGRFHGDRIVARLLGRPVPPPPRLSAELDT
;
A
#
# COMPACT_ATOMS: atom_id res chain seq x y z
N MET A 1 -18.13 8.00 35.87
CA MET A 1 -17.73 7.76 34.49
C MET A 1 -17.70 6.24 34.31
N SER A 2 -18.45 5.72 33.36
CA SER A 2 -18.43 4.30 33.04
C SER A 2 -17.04 3.94 32.45
N ALA A 3 -16.57 2.70 32.58
CA ALA A 3 -15.30 2.25 31.95
C ALA A 3 -15.31 2.38 30.41
N SER A 4 -16.46 2.75 29.83
CA SER A 4 -16.64 3.04 28.40
C SER A 4 -16.21 4.47 27.98
N ASP A 5 -15.98 5.40 28.94
CA ASP A 5 -15.74 6.83 28.65
C ASP A 5 -14.26 7.23 28.71
N GLU A 6 -13.37 6.35 29.12
CA GLU A 6 -11.95 6.68 29.14
C GLU A 6 -11.34 6.67 27.73
N PRO A 7 -10.55 7.71 27.37
CA PRO A 7 -9.89 7.76 26.07
C PRO A 7 -8.90 6.60 25.89
N PHE A 8 -8.77 6.11 24.67
CA PHE A 8 -7.70 5.17 24.31
C PHE A 8 -6.33 5.84 24.43
N ASP A 9 -5.33 5.11 24.88
CA ASP A 9 -3.96 5.65 24.89
C ASP A 9 -3.43 5.83 23.49
N LEU A 10 -3.83 4.92 22.56
CA LEU A 10 -3.45 5.00 21.15
C LEU A 10 -4.60 4.49 20.26
N VAL A 11 -5.02 5.32 19.31
CA VAL A 11 -5.83 4.86 18.17
C VAL A 11 -4.92 4.72 16.94
N VAL A 12 -4.99 3.56 16.28
CA VAL A 12 -4.24 3.27 15.06
C VAL A 12 -5.19 3.31 13.86
N VAL A 13 -4.84 4.08 12.84
CA VAL A 13 -5.59 4.19 11.59
C VAL A 13 -4.91 3.35 10.51
N GLY A 14 -5.49 2.19 10.20
CA GLY A 14 -4.98 1.20 9.26
C GLY A 14 -4.57 -0.10 9.95
N ALA A 15 -5.25 -1.21 9.62
CA ALA A 15 -4.95 -2.56 10.08
C ALA A 15 -4.01 -3.33 9.12
N GLY A 16 -3.11 -2.59 8.46
CA GLY A 16 -1.97 -3.16 7.73
C GLY A 16 -0.90 -3.70 8.69
N PRO A 17 0.13 -4.42 8.21
CA PRO A 17 1.14 -5.02 9.07
C PRO A 17 1.81 -4.03 10.03
N CYS A 18 2.11 -2.81 9.58
CA CYS A 18 2.74 -1.79 10.43
C CYS A 18 1.78 -1.23 11.49
N GLY A 19 0.50 -1.06 11.16
CA GLY A 19 -0.52 -0.65 12.13
C GLY A 19 -0.80 -1.73 13.17
N LEU A 20 -0.89 -3.00 12.75
CA LEU A 20 -1.00 -4.13 13.68
C LEU A 20 0.22 -4.22 14.59
N ALA A 21 1.44 -4.02 14.07
CA ALA A 21 2.66 -3.98 14.87
C ALA A 21 2.61 -2.85 15.92
N ALA A 22 2.14 -1.66 15.55
CA ALA A 22 1.97 -0.55 16.48
C ALA A 22 0.97 -0.87 17.61
N ALA A 23 -0.15 -1.51 17.28
CA ALA A 23 -1.13 -1.95 18.26
C ALA A 23 -0.57 -3.04 19.20
N ILE A 24 0.21 -3.99 18.68
CA ILE A 24 0.91 -5.02 19.48
C ILE A 24 1.90 -4.37 20.45
N SER A 25 2.73 -3.43 19.97
CA SER A 25 3.70 -2.72 20.81
C SER A 25 3.01 -1.94 21.94
N ALA A 26 1.88 -1.26 21.63
CA ALA A 26 1.08 -0.57 22.62
C ALA A 26 0.50 -1.52 23.68
N GLN A 27 -0.11 -2.64 23.26
CA GLN A 27 -0.68 -3.63 24.16
C GLN A 27 0.38 -4.26 25.06
N ARG A 28 1.57 -4.60 24.55
CA ARG A 28 2.69 -5.13 25.33
C ARG A 28 3.21 -4.14 26.38
N ALA A 29 3.05 -2.87 26.12
CA ALA A 29 3.40 -1.80 27.03
C ALA A 29 2.30 -1.49 28.07
N GLY A 30 1.17 -2.22 28.04
CA GLY A 30 0.02 -2.01 28.92
C GLY A 30 -0.87 -0.83 28.52
N LEU A 31 -0.72 -0.31 27.28
CA LEU A 31 -1.53 0.77 26.75
C LEU A 31 -2.81 0.23 26.09
N ARG A 32 -3.94 0.92 26.28
CA ARG A 32 -5.20 0.62 25.60
C ARG A 32 -5.12 1.12 24.16
N ALA A 33 -5.11 0.20 23.20
CA ALA A 33 -5.07 0.53 21.78
C ALA A 33 -6.32 0.04 21.05
N ARG A 34 -6.77 0.82 20.06
CA ARG A 34 -7.83 0.46 19.10
C ARG A 34 -7.35 0.71 17.67
N VAL A 35 -7.71 -0.20 16.77
CA VAL A 35 -7.33 -0.10 15.36
C VAL A 35 -8.60 0.05 14.52
N PHE A 36 -8.60 1.01 13.59
CA PHE A 36 -9.65 1.15 12.57
C PHE A 36 -9.07 0.87 11.19
N ASP A 37 -9.83 0.19 10.35
CA ASP A 37 -9.51 0.01 8.93
C ASP A 37 -10.76 0.17 8.07
N ALA A 38 -10.63 0.88 6.96
CA ALA A 38 -11.71 1.06 5.99
C ALA A 38 -12.11 -0.23 5.27
N GLY A 39 -11.26 -1.25 5.33
CA GLY A 39 -11.50 -2.59 4.80
C GLY A 39 -11.27 -3.67 5.84
N ALA A 40 -10.97 -4.87 5.39
CA ALA A 40 -10.58 -5.99 6.25
C ALA A 40 -9.14 -5.83 6.77
N VAL A 41 -8.78 -6.60 7.80
CA VAL A 41 -7.39 -6.76 8.22
C VAL A 41 -6.49 -7.05 7.01
N VAL A 42 -5.42 -6.26 6.87
CA VAL A 42 -4.47 -6.27 5.75
C VAL A 42 -5.13 -6.19 4.37
N SER A 43 -6.16 -5.36 4.25
CA SER A 43 -6.99 -5.18 3.04
C SER A 43 -6.17 -4.94 1.77
N THR A 44 -5.06 -4.22 1.85
CA THR A 44 -4.14 -4.01 0.72
C THR A 44 -3.61 -5.33 0.15
N ILE A 45 -3.27 -6.32 1.00
CA ILE A 45 -2.78 -7.63 0.55
C ILE A 45 -3.87 -8.39 -0.23
N THR A 46 -5.14 -8.13 0.03
CA THR A 46 -6.24 -8.74 -0.75
C THR A 46 -6.27 -8.27 -2.20
N GLN A 47 -5.65 -7.12 -2.50
CA GLN A 47 -5.57 -6.54 -3.85
C GLN A 47 -4.37 -7.04 -4.65
N TYR A 48 -3.41 -7.72 -4.03
CA TYR A 48 -2.26 -8.29 -4.71
C TYR A 48 -2.68 -9.41 -5.68
N PRO A 49 -1.90 -9.67 -6.73
CA PRO A 49 -2.13 -10.80 -7.63
C PRO A 49 -2.27 -12.12 -6.86
N TYR A 50 -3.17 -13.00 -7.32
CA TYR A 50 -3.48 -14.23 -6.59
C TYR A 50 -2.29 -15.17 -6.43
N TYR A 51 -1.39 -15.18 -7.40
CA TYR A 51 -0.19 -16.03 -7.46
C TYR A 51 1.04 -15.41 -6.78
N VAL A 52 0.95 -14.17 -6.29
CA VAL A 52 2.14 -13.45 -5.79
C VAL A 52 2.74 -14.14 -4.57
N SER A 53 4.06 -14.26 -4.59
CA SER A 53 4.90 -14.51 -3.42
C SER A 53 5.58 -13.21 -3.00
N PHE A 54 5.71 -12.99 -1.70
CA PHE A 54 6.42 -11.81 -1.19
C PHE A 54 7.90 -11.87 -1.58
N PHE A 55 8.52 -10.72 -1.75
CA PHE A 55 9.97 -10.66 -2.02
C PHE A 55 10.79 -11.03 -0.78
N SER A 56 10.25 -10.73 0.40
CA SER A 56 10.86 -10.97 1.70
C SER A 56 10.57 -12.37 2.23
N THR A 57 11.49 -12.90 3.02
CA THR A 57 11.29 -14.16 3.74
C THR A 57 10.23 -13.99 4.84
N ALA A 58 9.67 -15.11 5.30
CA ALA A 58 8.60 -15.10 6.29
C ALA A 58 9.01 -14.46 7.63
N GLU A 59 10.25 -14.66 8.07
CA GLU A 59 10.81 -14.11 9.31
C GLU A 59 10.82 -12.57 9.29
N LYS A 60 11.12 -11.98 8.12
CA LYS A 60 11.13 -10.52 7.94
C LYS A 60 9.74 -9.90 7.96
N LEU A 61 8.71 -10.70 7.75
CA LEU A 61 7.29 -10.29 7.74
C LEU A 61 6.55 -10.63 9.05
N SER A 62 7.21 -11.32 9.98
CA SER A 62 6.63 -11.70 11.27
C SER A 62 6.35 -10.49 12.16
N LEU A 63 5.32 -10.56 13.01
CA LEU A 63 4.94 -9.52 13.96
C LEU A 63 4.92 -10.08 15.39
N GLY A 64 5.30 -9.24 16.34
CA GLY A 64 5.14 -9.51 17.77
C GLY A 64 5.79 -10.81 18.19
N ASP A 65 6.98 -11.13 17.67
CA ASP A 65 7.74 -12.36 17.96
C ASP A 65 6.97 -13.67 17.73
N VAL A 66 5.83 -13.61 17.02
CA VAL A 66 5.09 -14.79 16.60
C VAL A 66 5.66 -15.27 15.26
N PRO A 67 6.24 -16.49 15.18
CA PRO A 67 6.85 -16.96 13.95
C PRO A 67 5.87 -17.00 12.78
N PHE A 68 6.27 -16.46 11.64
CA PHE A 68 5.58 -16.66 10.38
C PHE A 68 6.18 -17.88 9.67
N VAL A 69 5.53 -19.03 9.81
CA VAL A 69 6.03 -20.31 9.30
C VAL A 69 5.37 -20.61 7.95
N VAL A 70 6.20 -20.93 6.95
CA VAL A 70 5.74 -21.37 5.62
C VAL A 70 6.57 -22.56 5.16
N ALA A 71 6.01 -23.40 4.30
CA ALA A 71 6.70 -24.60 3.79
C ALA A 71 7.84 -24.27 2.81
N VAL A 72 7.78 -23.12 2.13
CA VAL A 72 8.79 -22.61 1.19
C VAL A 72 9.26 -21.24 1.66
N GLY A 73 10.51 -20.87 1.39
CA GLY A 73 11.20 -19.73 2.00
C GLY A 73 10.49 -18.36 1.93
N LYS A 74 9.63 -18.15 0.92
CA LYS A 74 8.88 -16.89 0.75
C LYS A 74 7.37 -17.14 0.85
N PRO A 75 6.65 -16.39 1.70
CA PRO A 75 5.21 -16.56 1.86
C PRO A 75 4.45 -16.09 0.62
N THR A 76 3.36 -16.79 0.33
CA THR A 76 2.39 -16.36 -0.68
C THR A 76 1.42 -15.32 -0.10
N ARG A 77 0.63 -14.69 -0.99
CA ARG A 77 -0.49 -13.84 -0.59
C ARG A 77 -1.43 -14.55 0.40
N ARG A 78 -1.75 -15.84 0.17
CA ARG A 78 -2.65 -16.62 1.04
C ARG A 78 -2.05 -16.85 2.42
N ASP A 79 -0.76 -17.15 2.49
CA ASP A 79 -0.06 -17.34 3.76
C ASP A 79 -0.07 -16.05 4.58
N ALA A 80 0.20 -14.91 3.95
CA ALA A 80 0.18 -13.61 4.63
C ALA A 80 -1.22 -13.25 5.16
N LEU A 81 -2.27 -13.44 4.36
CA LEU A 81 -3.65 -13.22 4.80
C LEU A 81 -4.03 -14.10 6.00
N ALA A 82 -3.61 -15.39 5.99
CA ALA A 82 -3.84 -16.30 7.10
C ALA A 82 -3.06 -15.89 8.34
N TYR A 83 -1.78 -15.58 8.18
CA TYR A 83 -0.88 -15.18 9.25
C TYR A 83 -1.36 -13.91 9.97
N TYR A 84 -1.64 -12.82 9.26
CA TYR A 84 -2.04 -11.56 9.91
C TYR A 84 -3.40 -11.66 10.60
N ARG A 85 -4.35 -12.48 10.08
CA ARG A 85 -5.58 -12.77 10.81
C ARG A 85 -5.30 -13.55 12.10
N ALA A 86 -4.37 -14.52 12.06
CA ALA A 86 -3.96 -15.25 13.25
C ALA A 86 -3.30 -14.33 14.29
N ILE A 87 -2.48 -13.37 13.86
CA ILE A 87 -1.88 -12.34 14.72
C ILE A 87 -2.95 -11.53 15.46
N VAL A 88 -3.97 -11.03 14.75
CA VAL A 88 -5.06 -10.28 15.39
C VAL A 88 -5.74 -11.11 16.49
N ARG A 89 -5.99 -12.39 16.23
CA ARG A 89 -6.60 -13.30 17.20
C ARG A 89 -5.66 -13.64 18.35
N HIS A 90 -4.39 -13.90 18.06
CA HIS A 90 -3.37 -14.27 19.05
C HIS A 90 -3.21 -13.19 20.12
N PHE A 91 -3.16 -11.94 19.70
CA PHE A 91 -3.05 -10.78 20.60
C PHE A 91 -4.42 -10.25 21.06
N ALA A 92 -5.54 -10.82 20.58
CA ALA A 92 -6.89 -10.31 20.85
C ALA A 92 -6.98 -8.78 20.60
N LEU A 93 -6.40 -8.30 19.48
CA LEU A 93 -6.37 -6.87 19.17
C LEU A 93 -7.78 -6.33 18.93
N ASP A 94 -8.09 -5.15 19.46
CA ASP A 94 -9.33 -4.43 19.23
C ASP A 94 -9.31 -3.78 17.84
N VAL A 95 -9.73 -4.53 16.81
CA VAL A 95 -9.71 -4.11 15.40
C VAL A 95 -11.11 -3.95 14.84
N HIS A 96 -11.46 -2.73 14.48
CA HIS A 96 -12.70 -2.35 13.82
C HIS A 96 -12.49 -2.31 12.30
N GLN A 97 -12.92 -3.39 11.64
CA GLN A 97 -12.87 -3.53 10.19
C GLN A 97 -14.08 -2.85 9.54
N TYR A 98 -13.90 -2.40 8.28
CA TYR A 98 -14.95 -1.71 7.51
C TYR A 98 -15.47 -0.45 8.22
N GLU A 99 -14.60 0.16 9.00
CA GLU A 99 -14.86 1.42 9.69
C GLU A 99 -13.75 2.42 9.33
N ARG A 100 -14.11 3.38 8.48
CA ARG A 100 -13.18 4.37 7.92
C ARG A 100 -13.05 5.55 8.87
N VAL A 101 -11.81 5.88 9.25
CA VAL A 101 -11.52 7.18 9.87
C VAL A 101 -11.61 8.26 8.80
N VAL A 102 -12.43 9.25 9.05
CA VAL A 102 -12.73 10.35 8.10
C VAL A 102 -12.17 11.69 8.58
N ARG A 103 -11.97 11.87 9.88
CA ARG A 103 -11.43 13.11 10.44
C ARG A 103 -10.75 12.85 11.80
N LEU A 104 -9.68 13.59 12.05
CA LEU A 104 -9.00 13.69 13.35
C LEU A 104 -9.20 15.11 13.85
N GLU A 105 -9.90 15.27 14.95
CA GLU A 105 -10.13 16.55 15.58
C GLU A 105 -9.28 16.68 16.83
N ARG A 106 -8.44 17.72 16.89
CA ARG A 106 -7.64 17.99 18.06
C ARG A 106 -8.51 18.56 19.19
N VAL A 107 -8.37 18.01 20.38
CA VAL A 107 -8.98 18.51 21.62
C VAL A 107 -7.90 18.71 22.70
N ASP A 108 -8.25 19.31 23.83
CA ASP A 108 -7.28 19.68 24.88
C ASP A 108 -6.40 18.50 25.33
N ASP A 109 -6.98 17.33 25.56
CA ASP A 109 -6.32 16.13 26.06
C ASP A 109 -6.09 15.03 24.99
N GLY A 110 -6.02 15.38 23.70
CA GLY A 110 -5.79 14.40 22.66
C GLY A 110 -6.61 14.64 21.38
N PHE A 111 -7.37 13.63 20.98
CA PHE A 111 -8.10 13.62 19.69
C PHE A 111 -9.50 13.02 19.84
N VAL A 112 -10.45 13.56 19.07
CA VAL A 112 -11.66 12.85 18.69
C VAL A 112 -11.44 12.28 17.29
N VAL A 113 -11.50 10.96 17.20
CA VAL A 113 -11.37 10.21 15.95
C VAL A 113 -12.79 9.96 15.41
N HIS A 114 -13.12 10.61 14.30
CA HIS A 114 -14.43 10.45 13.64
C HIS A 114 -14.34 9.32 12.62
N THR A 115 -15.27 8.38 12.71
CA THR A 115 -15.33 7.21 11.82
C THR A 115 -16.70 7.09 11.15
N VAL A 116 -16.71 6.36 10.02
CA VAL A 116 -17.94 5.95 9.32
C VAL A 116 -17.86 4.46 9.03
N THR A 117 -18.88 3.72 9.46
CA THR A 117 -18.98 2.26 9.19
C THR A 117 -19.37 2.00 7.74
N LEU A 118 -19.29 0.73 7.32
CA LEU A 118 -19.72 0.32 5.97
C LEU A 118 -21.19 0.66 5.69
N GLU A 119 -22.05 0.61 6.73
CA GLU A 119 -23.46 0.93 6.67
C GLU A 119 -23.74 2.44 6.70
N GLY A 120 -22.70 3.27 6.81
CA GLY A 120 -22.81 4.73 6.83
C GLY A 120 -23.04 5.33 8.21
N ALA A 121 -22.97 4.56 9.31
CA ALA A 121 -23.11 5.09 10.65
C ALA A 121 -21.86 5.86 11.08
N ALA A 122 -22.04 7.13 11.46
CA ALA A 122 -20.98 7.94 12.04
C ALA A 122 -20.77 7.59 13.52
N ARG A 123 -19.49 7.54 13.94
CA ARG A 123 -19.08 7.27 15.32
C ARG A 123 -17.91 8.17 15.71
N GLU A 124 -17.70 8.28 17.01
CA GLU A 124 -16.59 9.02 17.60
C GLU A 124 -15.84 8.14 18.61
N THR A 125 -14.54 8.28 18.65
CA THR A 125 -13.67 7.61 19.61
C THR A 125 -12.66 8.61 20.15
N HIS A 126 -12.58 8.73 21.47
CA HIS A 126 -11.59 9.57 22.14
C HIS A 126 -10.27 8.84 22.28
N ALA A 127 -9.17 9.51 21.95
CA ALA A 127 -7.80 8.98 22.05
C ALA A 127 -6.84 10.05 22.56
N ARG A 128 -5.90 9.67 23.41
CA ARG A 128 -4.78 10.54 23.80
C ARG A 128 -3.81 10.75 22.63
N ASN A 129 -3.59 9.69 21.87
CA ASN A 129 -2.67 9.70 20.74
C ASN A 129 -3.26 8.95 19.55
N VAL A 130 -2.82 9.31 18.34
CA VAL A 130 -3.22 8.66 17.09
C VAL A 130 -1.98 8.29 16.29
N CYS A 131 -1.97 7.09 15.69
CA CYS A 131 -0.97 6.64 14.74
C CYS A 131 -1.62 6.40 13.37
N VAL A 132 -1.23 7.15 12.36
CA VAL A 132 -1.70 6.97 10.98
C VAL A 132 -0.78 5.99 10.24
N ALA A 133 -1.33 4.81 9.90
CA ALA A 133 -0.65 3.70 9.22
C ALA A 133 -1.44 3.24 7.98
N THR A 134 -2.04 4.17 7.25
CA THR A 134 -2.98 3.94 6.13
C THR A 134 -2.35 3.32 4.90
N GLY A 135 -1.01 3.25 4.83
CA GLY A 135 -0.30 2.60 3.75
C GLY A 135 -0.18 3.46 2.48
N TYR A 136 0.13 2.79 1.38
CA TYR A 136 0.46 3.42 0.10
C TYR A 136 -0.59 3.18 -0.99
N PHE A 137 -1.31 2.07 -0.93
CA PHE A 137 -2.26 1.63 -1.97
C PHE A 137 -3.66 2.27 -1.82
N GLY A 138 -3.74 3.44 -1.20
CA GLY A 138 -5.01 4.14 -0.97
C GLY A 138 -5.60 4.79 -2.22
N SER A 139 -4.74 5.31 -3.11
CA SER A 139 -5.15 6.03 -4.31
C SER A 139 -4.24 5.66 -5.48
N PRO A 140 -4.78 5.07 -6.56
CA PRO A 140 -4.02 4.88 -7.78
C PRO A 140 -3.65 6.22 -8.42
N ASN A 141 -2.52 6.26 -9.09
CA ASN A 141 -2.14 7.40 -9.92
C ASN A 141 -2.98 7.38 -11.20
N TYR A 142 -4.05 8.17 -11.22
CA TYR A 142 -4.93 8.28 -12.37
C TYR A 142 -4.21 8.95 -13.55
N LEU A 143 -4.57 8.53 -14.77
CA LEU A 143 -4.09 9.16 -16.00
C LEU A 143 -4.76 10.52 -16.23
N GLY A 144 -5.95 10.71 -15.70
CA GLY A 144 -6.76 11.91 -15.87
C GLY A 144 -7.31 12.06 -17.30
N VAL A 145 -7.55 10.95 -18.00
CA VAL A 145 -8.02 10.94 -19.38
C VAL A 145 -9.49 10.52 -19.47
N GLU A 146 -10.14 10.95 -20.55
CA GLU A 146 -11.49 10.50 -20.86
C GLU A 146 -11.55 8.97 -20.99
N GLY A 147 -12.59 8.36 -20.42
CA GLY A 147 -12.80 6.91 -20.45
C GLY A 147 -12.04 6.10 -19.43
N GLU A 148 -11.23 6.72 -18.55
CA GLU A 148 -10.51 6.00 -17.48
C GLU A 148 -11.42 5.28 -16.49
N GLN A 149 -12.70 5.70 -16.40
CA GLN A 149 -13.72 5.10 -15.53
C GLN A 149 -14.55 4.00 -16.21
N LEU A 150 -14.23 3.64 -17.45
CA LEU A 150 -14.93 2.58 -18.17
C LEU A 150 -14.73 1.21 -17.50
N PRO A 151 -15.70 0.29 -17.56
CA PRO A 151 -15.67 -0.97 -16.81
C PRO A 151 -14.53 -1.92 -17.24
N GLN A 152 -13.97 -1.75 -18.44
CA GLN A 152 -12.79 -2.52 -18.89
C GLN A 152 -11.47 -1.99 -18.34
N VAL A 153 -11.45 -0.86 -17.62
CA VAL A 153 -10.24 -0.25 -17.04
C VAL A 153 -10.07 -0.69 -15.58
N SER A 154 -8.87 -1.09 -15.22
CA SER A 154 -8.53 -1.44 -13.84
C SER A 154 -7.17 -0.87 -13.45
N HIS A 155 -7.09 -0.33 -12.23
CA HIS A 155 -5.84 0.08 -11.58
C HIS A 155 -5.25 -1.02 -10.68
N VAL A 156 -5.94 -2.17 -10.60
CA VAL A 156 -5.51 -3.33 -9.83
C VAL A 156 -5.44 -4.53 -10.76
N TYR A 157 -4.29 -5.20 -10.76
CA TYR A 157 -4.10 -6.45 -11.49
C TYR A 157 -4.16 -7.64 -10.54
N ARG A 158 -4.89 -8.70 -10.91
CA ARG A 158 -5.06 -9.90 -10.08
C ARG A 158 -4.56 -11.17 -10.75
N GLU A 159 -4.99 -11.43 -11.99
CA GLU A 159 -4.62 -12.60 -12.79
C GLU A 159 -4.92 -12.40 -14.26
N GLY A 160 -4.24 -13.17 -15.13
CA GLY A 160 -4.38 -13.07 -16.58
C GLY A 160 -5.46 -13.96 -17.20
N HIS A 161 -5.98 -14.96 -16.49
CA HIS A 161 -6.84 -15.99 -17.08
C HIS A 161 -8.07 -15.42 -17.84
N GLY A 162 -8.73 -14.41 -17.29
CA GLY A 162 -9.89 -13.78 -17.90
C GLY A 162 -9.60 -13.03 -19.22
N ALA A 163 -8.32 -12.82 -19.54
CA ALA A 163 -7.86 -12.15 -20.75
C ALA A 163 -7.37 -13.12 -21.84
N PHE A 164 -7.58 -14.43 -21.66
CA PHE A 164 -7.20 -15.42 -22.68
C PHE A 164 -7.77 -15.05 -24.04
N ASP A 165 -6.90 -15.04 -25.07
CA ASP A 165 -7.21 -14.67 -26.47
C ASP A 165 -7.88 -13.29 -26.63
N GLN A 166 -7.59 -12.34 -25.74
CA GLN A 166 -8.07 -10.96 -25.82
C GLN A 166 -6.93 -9.98 -26.08
N ASP A 167 -7.28 -8.82 -26.62
CA ASP A 167 -6.37 -7.67 -26.74
C ASP A 167 -6.36 -6.90 -25.43
N VAL A 168 -5.16 -6.68 -24.89
CA VAL A 168 -4.95 -6.05 -23.59
C VAL A 168 -3.92 -4.95 -23.69
N VAL A 169 -4.25 -3.79 -23.14
CA VAL A 169 -3.30 -2.69 -22.98
C VAL A 169 -2.88 -2.60 -21.50
N VAL A 170 -1.56 -2.63 -21.27
CA VAL A 170 -0.96 -2.38 -19.94
C VAL A 170 -0.25 -1.03 -19.98
N VAL A 171 -0.65 -0.09 -19.13
CA VAL A 171 -0.07 1.26 -19.06
C VAL A 171 0.85 1.34 -17.85
N GLY A 172 2.15 1.56 -18.07
CA GLY A 172 3.14 1.69 -17.01
C GLY A 172 4.51 1.14 -17.42
N GLY A 173 5.54 1.41 -16.61
CA GLY A 173 6.92 0.98 -16.88
C GLY A 173 7.65 0.41 -15.67
N GLY A 174 6.94 0.23 -14.53
CA GLY A 174 7.50 -0.33 -13.28
C GLY A 174 7.20 -1.82 -13.09
N ASN A 175 7.54 -2.34 -11.90
CA ASN A 175 7.37 -3.76 -11.55
C ASN A 175 5.97 -4.30 -11.83
N SER A 176 4.92 -3.58 -11.37
CA SER A 176 3.53 -4.05 -11.53
C SER A 176 3.11 -4.16 -12.99
N ALA A 177 3.55 -3.23 -13.85
CA ALA A 177 3.29 -3.29 -15.28
C ALA A 177 4.03 -4.47 -15.93
N ALA A 178 5.29 -4.69 -15.56
CA ALA A 178 6.11 -5.78 -16.08
C ALA A 178 5.55 -7.16 -15.69
N GLU A 179 5.21 -7.35 -14.43
CA GLU A 179 4.63 -8.60 -13.93
C GLU A 179 3.25 -8.87 -14.54
N ALA A 180 2.38 -7.83 -14.63
CA ALA A 180 1.08 -7.97 -15.26
C ALA A 180 1.19 -8.33 -16.76
N ALA A 181 2.10 -7.67 -17.49
CA ALA A 181 2.31 -7.95 -18.91
C ALA A 181 2.78 -9.39 -19.15
N LEU A 182 3.71 -9.88 -18.32
CA LEU A 182 4.20 -11.27 -18.42
C LEU A 182 3.11 -12.29 -18.07
N ASP A 183 2.33 -12.06 -17.01
CA ASP A 183 1.27 -12.98 -16.61
C ASP A 183 0.14 -13.03 -17.64
N LEU A 184 -0.27 -11.88 -18.17
CA LEU A 184 -1.23 -11.77 -19.26
C LEU A 184 -0.76 -12.50 -20.52
N TRP A 185 0.49 -12.31 -20.92
CA TRP A 185 1.08 -13.01 -22.05
C TRP A 185 1.10 -14.54 -21.82
N ARG A 186 1.52 -15.00 -20.63
CA ARG A 186 1.51 -16.42 -20.26
C ARG A 186 0.09 -17.00 -20.25
N ALA A 187 -0.90 -16.19 -19.92
CA ALA A 187 -2.32 -16.56 -20.02
C ALA A 187 -2.86 -16.58 -21.44
N GLY A 188 -2.06 -16.20 -22.45
CA GLY A 188 -2.45 -16.23 -23.88
C GLY A 188 -3.14 -14.94 -24.35
N ALA A 189 -3.01 -13.83 -23.63
CA ALA A 189 -3.49 -12.53 -24.10
C ALA A 189 -2.53 -11.92 -25.14
N ARG A 190 -3.07 -11.10 -26.05
CA ARG A 190 -2.28 -10.22 -26.93
C ARG A 190 -2.00 -8.91 -26.21
N VAL A 191 -0.79 -8.79 -25.67
CA VAL A 191 -0.42 -7.69 -24.78
C VAL A 191 0.29 -6.56 -25.52
N THR A 192 -0.20 -5.33 -25.34
CA THR A 192 0.50 -4.11 -25.72
C THR A 192 0.81 -3.31 -24.45
N LEU A 193 2.10 -3.09 -24.18
CA LEU A 193 2.59 -2.24 -23.09
C LEU A 193 2.77 -0.82 -23.60
N VAL A 194 2.24 0.17 -22.88
CA VAL A 194 2.36 1.59 -23.18
C VAL A 194 3.10 2.30 -22.04
N HIS A 195 4.22 2.95 -22.36
CA HIS A 195 5.02 3.67 -21.37
C HIS A 195 5.49 5.03 -21.91
N PHE A 196 5.44 6.05 -21.05
CA PHE A 196 5.84 7.42 -21.41
C PHE A 196 7.34 7.61 -21.54
N GLY A 197 8.13 6.76 -20.91
CA GLY A 197 9.60 6.78 -20.99
C GLY A 197 10.14 6.07 -22.24
N PRO A 198 11.43 6.27 -22.56
CA PRO A 198 12.09 5.60 -23.69
C PRO A 198 12.42 4.14 -23.41
N THR A 199 12.37 3.70 -22.15
CA THR A 199 12.64 2.35 -21.68
C THR A 199 11.95 2.12 -20.33
N PHE A 200 12.07 0.94 -19.79
CA PHE A 200 11.57 0.60 -18.46
C PHE A 200 12.20 1.42 -17.33
N ASP A 201 11.50 1.52 -16.21
CA ASP A 201 12.02 2.10 -14.98
C ASP A 201 13.21 1.30 -14.45
N LYS A 202 14.27 1.98 -14.01
CA LYS A 202 15.49 1.35 -13.49
C LYS A 202 15.27 0.47 -12.25
N LYS A 203 14.09 0.54 -11.64
CA LYS A 203 13.74 -0.15 -10.38
C LYS A 203 13.00 -1.47 -10.60
N ILE A 204 12.85 -1.96 -11.83
CA ILE A 204 12.27 -3.30 -12.07
C ILE A 204 13.21 -4.36 -11.52
N LYS A 205 12.62 -5.36 -10.87
CA LYS A 205 13.38 -6.46 -10.26
C LYS A 205 14.21 -7.21 -11.29
N PRO A 206 15.48 -7.52 -10.99
CA PRO A 206 16.43 -8.10 -11.96
C PRO A 206 16.02 -9.50 -12.47
N TRP A 207 15.15 -10.21 -11.78
CA TRP A 207 14.60 -11.49 -12.24
C TRP A 207 13.33 -11.37 -13.08
N VAL A 208 12.72 -10.17 -13.18
CA VAL A 208 11.51 -9.90 -13.99
C VAL A 208 11.88 -9.30 -15.34
N LEU A 209 12.76 -8.28 -15.32
CA LEU A 209 13.07 -7.47 -16.50
C LEU A 209 13.61 -8.28 -17.70
N PRO A 210 14.56 -9.22 -17.54
CA PRO A 210 15.12 -9.96 -18.69
C PRO A 210 14.07 -10.79 -19.46
N ASP A 211 13.10 -11.38 -18.74
CA ASP A 211 12.04 -12.17 -19.41
C ASP A 211 11.13 -11.26 -20.24
N LEU A 212 10.72 -10.12 -19.68
CA LEU A 212 9.87 -9.17 -20.42
C LEU A 212 10.58 -8.56 -21.62
N GLU A 213 11.86 -8.20 -21.51
CA GLU A 213 12.67 -7.69 -22.62
C GLU A 213 12.79 -8.72 -23.74
N ASN A 214 12.99 -10.00 -23.40
CA ASN A 214 13.01 -11.08 -24.38
C ASN A 214 11.66 -11.23 -25.09
N ARG A 215 10.51 -11.17 -24.34
CA ARG A 215 9.18 -11.24 -24.97
C ARG A 215 8.92 -10.07 -25.92
N ILE A 216 9.40 -8.88 -25.58
CA ILE A 216 9.29 -7.71 -26.46
C ILE A 216 10.17 -7.87 -27.69
N LYS A 217 11.41 -8.31 -27.54
CA LYS A 217 12.34 -8.55 -28.63
C LYS A 217 11.83 -9.62 -29.63
N GLU A 218 11.16 -10.63 -29.13
CA GLU A 218 10.55 -11.71 -29.93
C GLU A 218 9.22 -11.29 -30.57
N GLY A 219 8.68 -10.11 -30.22
CA GLY A 219 7.37 -9.64 -30.69
C GLY A 219 6.17 -10.30 -29.99
N ALA A 220 6.41 -11.08 -28.94
CA ALA A 220 5.36 -11.74 -28.15
C ALA A 220 4.57 -10.76 -27.26
N VAL A 221 5.22 -9.67 -26.85
CA VAL A 221 4.60 -8.51 -26.19
C VAL A 221 4.94 -7.28 -27.03
N ALA A 222 3.92 -6.53 -27.47
CA ALA A 222 4.14 -5.26 -28.16
C ALA A 222 4.49 -4.16 -27.14
N ALA A 223 5.38 -3.24 -27.48
CA ALA A 223 5.72 -2.08 -26.64
C ALA A 223 5.55 -0.76 -27.40
N ARG A 224 5.01 0.24 -26.72
CA ARG A 224 4.89 1.63 -27.18
C ARG A 224 5.59 2.54 -26.20
N TRP A 225 6.85 2.81 -26.50
CA TRP A 225 7.70 3.72 -25.73
C TRP A 225 7.40 5.18 -26.07
N GLU A 226 7.78 6.10 -25.15
CA GLU A 226 7.57 7.54 -25.30
C GLU A 226 6.11 7.88 -25.67
N SER A 227 5.18 7.06 -25.20
CA SER A 227 3.76 7.10 -25.58
C SER A 227 2.87 7.31 -24.36
N ARG A 228 1.85 8.14 -24.52
CA ARG A 228 0.87 8.46 -23.47
C ARG A 228 -0.54 8.16 -23.95
N VAL A 229 -1.34 7.60 -23.08
CA VAL A 229 -2.79 7.47 -23.31
C VAL A 229 -3.40 8.87 -23.40
N GLN A 230 -4.23 9.08 -24.42
CA GLN A 230 -4.97 10.33 -24.63
C GLN A 230 -6.43 10.19 -24.18
N ARG A 231 -7.05 9.05 -24.50
CA ARG A 231 -8.39 8.66 -24.10
C ARG A 231 -8.57 7.15 -24.19
N ILE A 232 -9.56 6.63 -23.49
CA ILE A 232 -9.97 5.22 -23.54
C ILE A 232 -11.40 5.18 -24.06
N GLU A 233 -11.65 4.33 -25.05
CA GLU A 233 -12.95 4.15 -25.67
C GLU A 233 -13.44 2.70 -25.44
N PRO A 234 -14.73 2.40 -25.60
CA PRO A 234 -15.19 1.02 -25.56
C PRO A 234 -14.47 0.15 -26.62
N GLY A 235 -13.61 -0.77 -26.15
CA GLY A 235 -12.84 -1.68 -27.01
C GLY A 235 -11.50 -1.16 -27.51
N ASP A 236 -11.14 0.11 -27.28
CA ASP A 236 -9.91 0.72 -27.77
C ASP A 236 -9.22 1.65 -26.77
N VAL A 237 -7.92 1.83 -26.95
CA VAL A 237 -7.13 2.88 -26.29
C VAL A 237 -6.46 3.74 -27.36
N VAL A 238 -6.63 5.04 -27.29
CA VAL A 238 -5.95 6.00 -28.15
C VAL A 238 -4.73 6.53 -27.43
N ILE A 239 -3.58 6.36 -28.05
CA ILE A 239 -2.29 6.82 -27.53
C ILE A 239 -1.68 7.86 -28.44
N ARG A 240 -0.77 8.68 -27.89
CA ARG A 240 0.10 9.56 -28.68
C ARG A 240 1.56 9.27 -28.34
N GLY A 241 2.33 8.94 -29.36
CA GLY A 241 3.76 8.66 -29.29
C GLY A 241 4.54 9.43 -30.34
N PRO A 242 5.83 9.09 -30.55
CA PRO A 242 6.70 9.78 -31.51
C PRO A 242 6.20 9.75 -32.96
N LYS A 243 5.40 8.75 -33.31
CA LYS A 243 4.83 8.58 -34.67
C LYS A 243 3.46 9.23 -34.83
N GLY A 244 2.96 9.93 -33.81
CA GLY A 244 1.63 10.53 -33.80
C GLY A 244 0.61 9.75 -32.98
N GLU A 245 -0.67 9.91 -33.34
CA GLU A 245 -1.77 9.22 -32.68
C GLU A 245 -1.93 7.80 -33.24
N GLU A 246 -2.13 6.82 -32.37
CA GLU A 246 -2.36 5.42 -32.70
C GLU A 246 -3.54 4.90 -31.88
N ARG A 247 -4.40 4.08 -32.51
CA ARG A 247 -5.50 3.38 -31.85
C ARG A 247 -5.11 1.93 -31.64
N LEU A 248 -5.21 1.46 -30.40
CA LEU A 248 -4.87 0.11 -29.97
C LEU A 248 -6.13 -0.63 -29.54
N PRO A 249 -6.43 -1.82 -30.08
CA PRO A 249 -7.54 -2.63 -29.60
C PRO A 249 -7.29 -3.01 -28.12
N ALA A 250 -8.33 -2.91 -27.28
CA ALA A 250 -8.21 -3.15 -25.85
C ALA A 250 -9.53 -3.64 -25.24
N ARG A 251 -9.68 -4.94 -25.11
CA ARG A 251 -10.78 -5.53 -24.32
C ARG A 251 -10.62 -5.24 -22.84
N PHE A 252 -9.38 -5.19 -22.36
CA PHE A 252 -9.01 -4.83 -20.98
C PHE A 252 -7.89 -3.80 -21.01
N VAL A 253 -7.94 -2.87 -20.04
CA VAL A 253 -6.92 -1.86 -19.85
C VAL A 253 -6.47 -1.91 -18.40
N TYR A 254 -5.19 -2.23 -18.16
CA TYR A 254 -4.60 -2.21 -16.83
C TYR A 254 -3.70 -0.98 -16.68
N VAL A 255 -4.12 -0.04 -15.84
CA VAL A 255 -3.37 1.19 -15.57
C VAL A 255 -2.45 0.95 -14.38
N MET A 256 -1.21 0.52 -14.67
CA MET A 256 -0.20 0.13 -13.68
C MET A 256 0.81 1.26 -13.44
N THR A 257 0.29 2.47 -13.24
CA THR A 257 1.06 3.72 -13.03
C THR A 257 1.48 3.93 -11.56
N GLY A 258 1.23 2.93 -10.71
CA GLY A 258 1.52 2.98 -9.28
C GLY A 258 0.41 3.65 -8.48
N PHE A 259 0.72 3.88 -7.21
CA PHE A 259 -0.19 4.46 -6.23
C PHE A 259 0.48 5.65 -5.54
N ALA A 260 -0.31 6.46 -4.87
CA ALA A 260 0.16 7.47 -3.94
C ALA A 260 -0.51 7.25 -2.58
N PRO A 261 0.20 7.52 -1.46
CA PRO A 261 -0.42 7.46 -0.15
C PRO A 261 -1.47 8.57 -0.05
N ASN A 262 -2.65 8.24 0.49
CA ASN A 262 -3.64 9.27 0.80
C ASN A 262 -3.19 10.05 2.04
N MET A 263 -2.86 11.32 1.85
CA MET A 263 -2.39 12.23 2.89
C MET A 263 -3.49 13.20 3.39
N GLU A 264 -4.73 13.07 2.91
CA GLU A 264 -5.82 13.99 3.28
C GLU A 264 -6.03 14.05 4.79
N LEU A 265 -6.13 12.89 5.44
CA LEU A 265 -6.33 12.80 6.89
C LEU A 265 -5.24 13.55 7.69
N LEU A 266 -3.97 13.45 7.27
CA LEU A 266 -2.86 14.15 7.91
C LEU A 266 -2.88 15.65 7.59
N ARG A 267 -3.19 16.00 6.34
CA ARG A 267 -3.29 17.40 5.90
C ARG A 267 -4.41 18.13 6.64
N ASP A 268 -5.58 17.49 6.75
CA ASP A 268 -6.74 18.05 7.45
C ASP A 268 -6.51 18.18 8.95
N ALA A 269 -5.67 17.30 9.52
CA ALA A 269 -5.21 17.42 10.90
C ALA A 269 -4.11 18.50 11.09
N GLY A 270 -3.70 19.19 10.03
CA GLY A 270 -2.74 20.29 10.08
C GLY A 270 -1.27 19.86 9.96
N VAL A 271 -0.97 18.61 9.56
CA VAL A 271 0.41 18.16 9.33
C VAL A 271 0.91 18.69 7.98
N PRO A 272 2.02 19.46 7.93
CA PRO A 272 2.62 19.89 6.67
C PRO A 272 3.11 18.68 5.88
N ILE A 273 2.78 18.63 4.58
CA ILE A 273 3.25 17.60 3.65
C ILE A 273 4.19 18.26 2.64
N ASP A 274 5.41 17.76 2.53
CA ASP A 274 6.38 18.25 1.53
C ASP A 274 5.83 17.97 0.12
N ALA A 275 5.65 19.01 -0.68
CA ALA A 275 5.01 18.90 -1.99
C ALA A 275 5.83 18.08 -3.00
N ARG A 276 7.16 18.01 -2.86
CA ARG A 276 8.06 17.31 -3.76
C ARG A 276 8.19 15.83 -3.42
N THR A 277 8.24 15.51 -2.15
CA THR A 277 8.50 14.14 -1.66
C THR A 277 7.25 13.44 -1.14
N GLY A 278 6.18 14.19 -0.84
CA GLY A 278 4.98 13.67 -0.18
C GLY A 278 5.20 13.27 1.28
N ILE A 279 6.37 13.56 1.86
CA ILE A 279 6.71 13.17 3.24
C ILE A 279 5.99 14.11 4.21
N PRO A 280 5.20 13.55 5.17
CA PRO A 280 4.64 14.33 6.27
C PRO A 280 5.75 14.84 7.20
N SER A 281 5.66 16.08 7.66
CA SER A 281 6.61 16.62 8.63
C SER A 281 6.53 15.87 9.94
N HIS A 282 7.61 15.21 10.33
CA HIS A 282 7.71 14.39 11.53
C HIS A 282 9.14 14.30 12.04
N ASP A 283 9.30 13.96 13.29
CA ASP A 283 10.57 13.58 13.88
C ASP A 283 10.97 12.18 13.38
N PRO A 284 12.12 12.00 12.72
CA PRO A 284 12.52 10.73 12.13
C PRO A 284 12.81 9.63 13.18
N ASP A 285 13.08 10.00 14.44
CA ASP A 285 13.36 9.04 15.50
C ASP A 285 12.11 8.57 16.22
N THR A 286 11.19 9.47 16.53
CA THR A 286 9.96 9.16 17.28
C THR A 286 8.78 8.86 16.38
N LEU A 287 8.80 9.28 15.10
CA LEU A 287 7.70 9.24 14.15
C LEU A 287 6.51 10.12 14.56
N GLU A 288 6.70 11.02 15.53
CA GLU A 288 5.72 12.03 15.91
C GLU A 288 5.70 13.15 14.86
N THR A 289 4.52 13.53 14.40
CA THR A 289 4.37 14.64 13.47
C THR A 289 4.59 15.99 14.18
N THR A 290 4.45 17.09 13.45
CA THR A 290 4.45 18.43 14.05
C THR A 290 3.22 18.68 14.95
N ILE A 291 2.22 17.79 14.91
CA ILE A 291 1.06 17.83 15.80
C ILE A 291 1.33 16.88 16.97
N PRO A 292 1.49 17.38 18.21
CA PRO A 292 1.80 16.55 19.36
C PRO A 292 0.77 15.44 19.58
N GLY A 293 1.25 14.20 19.79
CA GLY A 293 0.42 13.02 19.95
C GLY A 293 -0.11 12.42 18.65
N LEU A 294 0.21 13.00 17.50
CA LEU A 294 -0.11 12.43 16.19
C LEU A 294 1.16 11.82 15.57
N PHE A 295 1.14 10.52 15.36
CA PHE A 295 2.23 9.72 14.83
C PHE A 295 1.92 9.15 13.45
N ILE A 296 2.96 8.75 12.73
CA ILE A 296 2.83 8.04 11.45
C ILE A 296 3.64 6.75 11.48
N ALA A 297 3.15 5.70 10.79
CA ALA A 297 3.85 4.42 10.71
C ALA A 297 3.72 3.77 9.33
N GLY A 298 4.67 2.89 9.02
CA GLY A 298 4.72 2.18 7.74
C GLY A 298 5.13 3.11 6.60
N VAL A 299 4.69 2.79 5.40
CA VAL A 299 5.13 3.46 4.16
C VAL A 299 4.72 4.93 4.06
N VAL A 300 3.73 5.39 4.83
CA VAL A 300 3.34 6.81 4.93
C VAL A 300 4.53 7.70 5.27
N VAL A 301 5.47 7.21 6.09
CA VAL A 301 6.71 7.90 6.49
C VAL A 301 7.60 8.25 5.29
N ALA A 302 7.52 7.47 4.22
CA ALA A 302 8.37 7.62 3.02
C ALA A 302 7.75 8.52 1.94
N GLY A 303 6.53 9.00 2.12
CA GLY A 303 5.83 9.82 1.13
C GLY A 303 5.67 9.08 -0.20
N PHE A 304 6.07 9.70 -1.31
CA PHE A 304 5.91 9.12 -2.65
C PHE A 304 6.91 7.99 -2.97
N ASP A 305 7.97 7.79 -2.18
CA ASP A 305 8.95 6.73 -2.43
C ASP A 305 8.66 5.46 -1.62
N ALA A 306 7.73 4.64 -2.13
CA ALA A 306 7.33 3.39 -1.49
C ALA A 306 8.48 2.36 -1.34
N ASN A 307 9.66 2.59 -1.95
CA ASN A 307 10.80 1.68 -1.87
C ASN A 307 11.68 1.88 -0.63
N LYS A 308 11.33 2.80 0.27
CA LYS A 308 12.11 3.07 1.50
C LYS A 308 11.56 2.35 2.71
N VAL A 309 10.23 2.14 2.77
CA VAL A 309 9.59 1.53 3.92
C VAL A 309 8.71 0.36 3.47
N PHE A 310 9.07 -0.83 3.92
CA PHE A 310 8.37 -2.08 3.71
C PHE A 310 7.86 -2.62 5.07
N ILE A 311 7.21 -3.79 5.06
CA ILE A 311 6.82 -4.47 6.30
C ILE A 311 8.06 -4.76 7.16
N GLU A 312 9.18 -5.15 6.53
CA GLU A 312 10.43 -5.57 7.18
C GLU A 312 10.99 -4.53 8.16
N ASN A 313 10.97 -3.25 7.79
CA ASN A 313 11.45 -2.17 8.64
C ASN A 313 10.30 -1.41 9.33
N GLY A 314 9.17 -1.24 8.67
CA GLY A 314 8.02 -0.52 9.21
C GLY A 314 7.34 -1.23 10.40
N ARG A 315 7.49 -2.54 10.55
CA ARG A 315 6.97 -3.31 11.70
C ARG A 315 7.58 -2.89 13.05
N PHE A 316 8.72 -2.22 13.05
CA PHE A 316 9.38 -1.70 14.26
C PHE A 316 8.99 -0.25 14.59
N HIS A 317 8.16 0.39 13.77
CA HIS A 317 7.71 1.76 14.04
C HIS A 317 6.88 1.83 15.32
N GLY A 318 6.09 0.79 15.63
CA GLY A 318 5.30 0.72 16.86
C GLY A 318 6.13 0.82 18.13
N ASP A 319 7.28 0.15 18.19
CA ASP A 319 8.17 0.18 19.36
C ASP A 319 8.73 1.58 19.61
N ARG A 320 9.04 2.31 18.54
CA ARG A 320 9.56 3.69 18.60
C ARG A 320 8.48 4.66 19.08
N ILE A 321 7.26 4.53 18.54
CA ILE A 321 6.10 5.31 18.95
C ILE A 321 5.81 5.08 20.44
N VAL A 322 5.73 3.83 20.87
CA VAL A 322 5.44 3.48 22.26
C VAL A 322 6.55 3.95 23.21
N ALA A 323 7.82 3.84 22.81
CA ALA A 323 8.93 4.38 23.60
C ALA A 323 8.74 5.90 23.83
N ARG A 324 8.36 6.64 22.78
CA ARG A 324 8.07 8.08 22.88
C ARG A 324 6.89 8.37 23.81
N LEU A 325 5.79 7.60 23.68
CA LEU A 325 4.60 7.74 24.55
C LEU A 325 4.91 7.55 26.04
N LEU A 326 5.83 6.65 26.33
CA LEU A 326 6.23 6.32 27.71
C LEU A 326 7.43 7.13 28.23
N GLY A 327 7.95 8.08 27.44
CA GLY A 327 9.16 8.84 27.82
C GLY A 327 10.41 7.96 27.95
N ARG A 328 10.48 6.83 27.24
CA ARG A 328 11.62 5.90 27.24
C ARG A 328 12.59 6.21 26.09
N PRO A 329 13.86 5.76 26.18
CA PRO A 329 14.77 5.84 25.05
C PRO A 329 14.19 5.15 23.82
N VAL A 330 14.19 5.86 22.68
CA VAL A 330 13.68 5.32 21.42
C VAL A 330 14.69 4.31 20.85
N PRO A 331 14.27 3.07 20.54
CA PRO A 331 15.15 2.08 19.96
C PRO A 331 15.63 2.55 18.57
N PRO A 332 16.89 2.29 18.21
CA PRO A 332 17.40 2.63 16.88
C PRO A 332 16.62 1.86 15.80
N PRO A 333 16.52 2.40 14.57
CA PRO A 333 15.94 1.66 13.46
C PRO A 333 16.71 0.35 13.25
N PRO A 334 16.01 -0.75 12.90
CA PRO A 334 16.66 -2.03 12.66
C PRO A 334 17.69 -1.89 11.53
N ARG A 335 18.86 -2.47 11.69
CA ARG A 335 19.81 -2.64 10.59
C ARG A 335 19.19 -3.69 9.64
N LEU A 336 18.73 -3.26 8.47
CA LEU A 336 18.42 -4.18 7.38
C LEU A 336 19.73 -4.88 7.02
N SER A 337 19.75 -6.20 7.05
CA SER A 337 20.92 -6.94 6.56
C SER A 337 21.14 -6.58 5.10
N ALA A 338 22.38 -6.35 4.70
CA ALA A 338 22.79 -5.93 3.36
C ALA A 338 22.45 -6.94 2.22
N GLU A 339 21.71 -7.99 2.51
CA GLU A 339 21.32 -9.04 1.57
C GLU A 339 20.12 -8.67 0.65
N LEU A 340 19.63 -7.43 0.72
CA LEU A 340 18.59 -6.96 -0.22
C LEU A 340 19.15 -6.29 -1.48
N ASP A 341 20.48 -6.19 -1.61
CA ASP A 341 21.14 -5.57 -2.76
C ASP A 341 21.60 -6.59 -3.82
N THR A 342 21.13 -7.85 -3.76
CA THR A 342 21.44 -8.86 -4.80
C THR A 342 20.20 -9.43 -5.46
#